data_f85bdf7fed2a764c3c7cbbd8a0be700a
#
_entry.id   f85bdf7fed2a764c3c7cbbd8a0be700a
#
_cell.length_a   1.000
_cell.length_b   1.000
_cell.length_c   1.000
_cell.angle_alpha   90.00
_cell.angle_beta   90.00
_cell.angle_gamma   90.00
#
_symmetry.space_group_name_H-M   'P 1'
#
loop_
_entity.id
_entity.type
_entity.pdbx_description
1 polymer ?
#
loop_
_entity_poly.entity_id
_entity_poly.type
_entity_poly.pdbx_seq_one_letter_code
_entity_poly.pdbx_strand_id
1 'polypeptide(L)'
;SGIIKSNISYRTTESGKTIATRTITGEYGVKLPDGSLSPIKNPVFDKYEVFAGKGSDKELRVRDFLVENYGGKSEEWFHAKGYTDVTDVSGTTRKANVHWFEEETVGIKEIYIKGWSKK
;
A
#
# COMPACT_ATOMS: atom_id res chain seq x y z
N SER A 1 0.12 18.23 0.72
CA SER A 1 0.00 18.01 -0.68
C SER A 1 -0.19 16.54 -1.00
N GLY A 2 -0.69 16.26 -2.16
CA GLY A 2 -0.98 14.90 -2.55
C GLY A 2 -0.03 14.34 -3.61
N ILE A 3 1.07 15.02 -3.88
CA ILE A 3 1.97 14.52 -4.91
C ILE A 3 2.81 13.39 -4.35
N ILE A 4 2.63 12.20 -4.92
CA ILE A 4 3.34 11.02 -4.49
C ILE A 4 4.55 10.82 -5.41
N LYS A 5 5.73 10.73 -4.80
CA LYS A 5 6.94 10.39 -5.54
C LYS A 5 7.19 8.90 -5.33
N SER A 6 7.12 8.16 -6.41
CA SER A 6 7.32 6.72 -6.34
C SER A 6 8.11 6.24 -7.52
N ASN A 7 8.66 5.06 -7.38
CA ASN A 7 9.50 4.43 -8.37
C ASN A 7 9.12 2.95 -8.42
N ILE A 8 8.83 2.46 -9.62
CA ILE A 8 8.42 1.06 -9.80
C ILE A 8 9.44 0.37 -10.69
N SER A 9 9.92 -0.78 -10.24
CA SER A 9 10.78 -1.63 -11.04
C SER A 9 10.17 -3.02 -11.12
N TYR A 10 10.59 -3.79 -12.14
CA TYR A 10 10.02 -5.11 -12.40
C TYR A 10 11.13 -6.13 -12.51
N ARG A 11 10.83 -7.36 -12.07
CA ARG A 11 11.72 -8.49 -12.28
C ARG A 11 10.89 -9.70 -12.69
N THR A 12 11.53 -10.63 -13.39
CA THR A 12 10.88 -11.86 -13.82
C THR A 12 11.49 -13.02 -13.04
N THR A 13 10.62 -13.81 -12.42
CA THR A 13 11.07 -14.99 -11.68
C THR A 13 11.42 -16.13 -12.63
N GLU A 14 12.03 -17.19 -12.09
CA GLU A 14 12.38 -18.35 -12.87
C GLU A 14 11.16 -19.01 -13.52
N SER A 15 10.02 -18.90 -12.85
CA SER A 15 8.77 -19.44 -13.39
C SER A 15 8.14 -18.54 -14.45
N GLY A 16 8.77 -17.40 -14.78
CA GLY A 16 8.24 -16.49 -15.78
C GLY A 16 7.27 -15.44 -15.27
N LYS A 17 7.08 -15.37 -13.96
CA LYS A 17 6.15 -14.41 -13.35
C LYS A 17 6.82 -13.06 -13.18
N THR A 18 6.13 -11.99 -13.55
CA THR A 18 6.63 -10.63 -13.38
C THR A 18 6.18 -10.10 -12.04
N ILE A 19 7.13 -9.57 -11.27
CA ILE A 19 6.89 -9.02 -9.94
C ILE A 19 7.31 -7.56 -9.94
N ALA A 20 6.46 -6.70 -9.39
CA ALA A 20 6.73 -5.27 -9.29
C ALA A 20 7.21 -4.93 -7.87
N THR A 21 8.17 -4.02 -7.80
CA THR A 21 8.64 -3.44 -6.55
C THR A 21 8.44 -1.94 -6.64
N ARG A 22 7.78 -1.36 -5.64
CA ARG A 22 7.51 0.09 -5.64
C ARG A 22 8.11 0.72 -4.41
N THR A 23 8.95 1.74 -4.63
CA THR A 23 9.50 2.55 -3.55
C THR A 23 8.70 3.85 -3.49
N ILE A 24 8.20 4.20 -2.30
CA ILE A 24 7.42 5.42 -2.11
C ILE A 24 8.16 6.31 -1.15
N THR A 25 8.40 7.56 -1.56
CA THR A 25 9.09 8.52 -0.70
C THR A 25 8.14 9.10 0.32
N GLY A 26 8.58 9.20 1.57
CA GLY A 26 7.81 9.82 2.64
C GLY A 26 7.74 8.97 3.88
N GLU A 27 7.08 9.52 4.89
CA GLU A 27 6.87 8.83 6.16
C GLU A 27 5.39 8.55 6.34
N TYR A 28 5.06 7.35 6.77
CA TYR A 28 3.67 6.90 6.88
C TYR A 28 3.49 6.09 8.15
N GLY A 29 2.26 6.07 8.65
CA GLY A 29 1.92 5.21 9.78
C GLY A 29 1.14 4.01 9.30
N VAL A 30 1.62 2.82 9.63
CA VAL A 30 0.94 1.58 9.27
C VAL A 30 0.13 1.11 10.46
N LYS A 31 -1.16 0.89 10.25
CA LYS A 31 -2.04 0.46 11.33
C LYS A 31 -1.82 -1.02 11.60
N LEU A 32 -1.42 -1.33 12.83
CA LEU A 32 -1.19 -2.68 13.28
C LEU A 32 -2.50 -3.34 13.71
N PRO A 33 -2.51 -4.67 13.90
CA PRO A 33 -3.75 -5.37 14.28
C PRO A 33 -4.40 -4.84 15.56
N ASP A 34 -3.61 -4.31 16.50
CA ASP A 34 -4.15 -3.77 17.75
C ASP A 34 -4.62 -2.32 17.61
N GLY A 35 -4.53 -1.75 16.40
CA GLY A 35 -4.97 -0.38 16.14
C GLY A 35 -3.90 0.68 16.31
N SER A 36 -2.73 0.32 16.87
CA SER A 36 -1.63 1.26 17.00
C SER A 36 -0.98 1.51 15.64
N LEU A 37 -0.18 2.57 15.54
CA LEU A 37 0.49 2.92 14.29
C LEU A 37 1.98 2.64 14.42
N SER A 38 2.57 2.07 13.38
CA SER A 38 4.00 1.85 13.29
C SER A 38 4.55 2.70 12.15
N PRO A 39 5.55 3.54 12.42
CA PRO A 39 6.09 4.42 11.37
C PRO A 39 6.95 3.64 10.38
N ILE A 40 6.78 3.96 9.10
CA ILE A 40 7.67 3.47 8.04
C ILE A 40 8.15 4.68 7.26
N LYS A 41 9.40 4.62 6.81
CA LYS A 41 10.02 5.73 6.09
C LYS A 41 10.52 5.24 4.74
N ASN A 42 10.11 5.93 3.69
CA ASN A 42 10.50 5.62 2.31
C ASN A 42 10.36 4.12 2.03
N PRO A 43 9.18 3.55 2.27
CA PRO A 43 9.04 2.10 2.19
C PRO A 43 9.28 1.56 0.78
N VAL A 44 9.87 0.37 0.73
CA VAL A 44 10.05 -0.39 -0.49
C VAL A 44 9.09 -1.56 -0.41
N PHE A 45 8.07 -1.54 -1.27
CA PHE A 45 7.05 -2.58 -1.28
C PHE A 45 7.37 -3.61 -2.35
N ASP A 46 7.68 -4.84 -1.92
CA ASP A 46 7.86 -5.95 -2.85
C ASP A 46 6.50 -6.54 -3.20
N LYS A 47 6.42 -7.17 -4.35
CA LYS A 47 5.18 -7.76 -4.85
C LYS A 47 4.03 -6.75 -4.84
N TYR A 48 4.37 -5.53 -5.27
CA TYR A 48 3.39 -4.46 -5.37
C TYR A 48 2.33 -4.80 -6.40
N GLU A 49 1.08 -4.51 -6.06
CA GLU A 49 -0.03 -4.84 -6.93
C GLU A 49 -1.19 -3.89 -6.69
N VAL A 50 -1.85 -3.44 -7.76
CA VAL A 50 -3.13 -2.74 -7.63
C VAL A 50 -4.21 -3.81 -7.56
N PHE A 51 -4.89 -3.87 -6.44
CA PHE A 51 -5.82 -4.94 -6.10
C PHE A 51 -7.23 -4.67 -6.60
N ALA A 52 -7.67 -3.42 -6.61
CA ALA A 52 -9.00 -3.02 -7.04
C ALA A 52 -8.99 -1.54 -7.39
N GLY A 53 -9.95 -1.11 -8.19
CA GLY A 53 -10.09 0.29 -8.59
C GLY A 53 -9.28 0.60 -9.82
N LYS A 54 -8.80 1.82 -9.93
CA LYS A 54 -8.10 2.28 -11.12
C LYS A 54 -6.85 1.43 -11.38
N GLY A 55 -6.72 0.94 -12.60
CA GLY A 55 -5.59 0.08 -12.97
C GLY A 55 -5.85 -1.40 -12.71
N SER A 56 -7.09 -1.75 -12.33
CA SER A 56 -7.48 -3.12 -12.06
C SER A 56 -8.83 -3.39 -12.70
N ASP A 57 -9.11 -4.66 -12.99
CA ASP A 57 -10.42 -5.07 -13.48
C ASP A 57 -11.44 -5.21 -12.36
N LYS A 58 -10.99 -5.17 -11.11
CA LYS A 58 -11.84 -5.39 -9.96
C LYS A 58 -12.38 -4.06 -9.44
N GLU A 59 -13.67 -4.03 -9.16
CA GLU A 59 -14.32 -2.84 -8.64
C GLU A 59 -13.86 -2.53 -7.22
N LEU A 60 -13.67 -1.24 -6.92
CA LEU A 60 -13.32 -0.77 -5.58
C LEU A 60 -14.61 -0.42 -4.85
N ARG A 61 -15.01 -1.25 -3.88
CA ARG A 61 -16.31 -1.12 -3.23
C ARG A 61 -16.40 0.00 -2.19
N VAL A 62 -15.24 0.45 -1.67
CA VAL A 62 -15.24 1.50 -0.64
C VAL A 62 -15.05 2.89 -1.23
N ARG A 63 -15.29 3.02 -2.52
CA ARG A 63 -15.06 4.27 -3.26
C ARG A 63 -15.79 5.45 -2.64
N ASP A 64 -17.07 5.27 -2.32
CA ASP A 64 -17.86 6.36 -1.75
C ASP A 64 -17.33 6.81 -0.40
N PHE A 65 -16.91 5.85 0.45
CA PHE A 65 -16.29 6.16 1.74
C PHE A 65 -15.03 7.00 1.54
N LEU A 66 -14.20 6.63 0.58
CA LEU A 66 -12.93 7.31 0.34
C LEU A 66 -13.16 8.74 -0.14
N VAL A 67 -14.08 8.92 -1.09
CA VAL A 67 -14.38 10.24 -1.61
C VAL A 67 -15.01 11.11 -0.51
N GLU A 68 -15.92 10.54 0.27
CA GLU A 68 -16.60 11.28 1.31
C GLU A 68 -15.63 11.75 2.41
N ASN A 69 -14.65 10.92 2.75
CA ASN A 69 -13.73 11.23 3.83
C ASN A 69 -12.48 11.97 3.40
N TYR A 70 -12.04 11.76 2.16
CA TYR A 70 -10.75 12.30 1.71
C TYR A 70 -10.83 13.10 0.42
N GLY A 71 -11.95 13.04 -0.29
CA GLY A 71 -12.09 13.75 -1.55
C GLY A 71 -11.48 12.97 -2.70
N GLY A 72 -10.96 13.71 -3.68
CA GLY A 72 -10.41 13.11 -4.87
C GLY A 72 -11.50 12.68 -5.84
N LYS A 73 -11.07 12.11 -6.96
CA LYS A 73 -12.00 11.65 -7.98
C LYS A 73 -12.31 10.18 -7.75
N SER A 74 -13.61 9.87 -7.73
CA SER A 74 -14.06 8.51 -7.46
C SER A 74 -13.37 7.49 -8.37
N GLU A 75 -13.26 7.79 -9.65
CA GLU A 75 -12.70 6.85 -10.62
C GLU A 75 -11.18 6.73 -10.53
N GLU A 76 -10.51 7.60 -9.75
CA GLU A 76 -9.06 7.59 -9.62
C GLU A 76 -8.57 6.83 -8.39
N TRP A 77 -9.46 6.49 -7.47
CA TRP A 77 -9.08 5.74 -6.27
C TRP A 77 -8.75 4.29 -6.60
N PHE A 78 -7.75 3.76 -5.93
CA PHE A 78 -7.43 2.33 -6.06
C PHE A 78 -6.95 1.77 -4.72
N HIS A 79 -7.04 0.45 -4.60
CA HIS A 79 -6.59 -0.34 -3.46
C HIS A 79 -5.30 -1.02 -3.87
N ALA A 80 -4.23 -0.76 -3.14
CA ALA A 80 -2.92 -1.31 -3.45
C ALA A 80 -2.44 -2.20 -2.31
N LYS A 81 -1.48 -3.07 -2.61
CA LYS A 81 -0.83 -3.90 -1.60
C LYS A 81 0.62 -4.16 -1.98
N GLY A 82 1.41 -4.49 -0.97
CA GLY A 82 2.80 -4.87 -1.15
C GLY A 82 3.37 -5.35 0.16
N TYR A 83 4.55 -5.95 0.11
CA TYR A 83 5.23 -6.47 1.29
C TYR A 83 6.37 -5.53 1.67
N THR A 84 6.45 -5.18 2.93
CA THR A 84 7.55 -4.36 3.45
C THR A 84 7.77 -4.70 4.92
N ASP A 85 8.91 -4.27 5.44
CA ASP A 85 9.23 -4.50 6.85
C ASP A 85 8.46 -3.53 7.72
N VAL A 86 7.85 -4.05 8.78
CA VAL A 86 7.07 -3.26 9.74
C VAL A 86 7.46 -3.71 11.14
N THR A 87 7.64 -2.76 12.06
CA THR A 87 7.99 -3.04 13.44
C THR A 87 6.72 -3.19 14.27
N ASP A 88 6.61 -4.32 14.99
CA ASP A 88 5.44 -4.57 15.81
C ASP A 88 5.58 -3.92 17.19
N VAL A 89 4.56 -4.10 18.05
CA VAL A 89 4.54 -3.44 19.35
C VAL A 89 5.62 -3.92 20.30
N SER A 90 6.19 -5.09 20.03
CA SER A 90 7.29 -5.61 20.84
C SER A 90 8.65 -5.11 20.38
N GLY A 91 8.68 -4.32 19.29
CA GLY A 91 9.93 -3.82 18.73
C GLY A 91 10.56 -4.74 17.71
N THR A 92 9.88 -5.82 17.34
CA THR A 92 10.40 -6.77 16.36
C THR A 92 9.98 -6.33 14.95
N THR A 93 10.95 -6.28 14.05
CA THR A 93 10.70 -5.93 12.66
C THR A 93 10.52 -7.18 11.84
N ARG A 94 9.39 -7.26 11.14
CA ARG A 94 9.04 -8.41 10.33
C ARG A 94 8.43 -7.95 9.02
N LYS A 95 8.52 -8.79 8.00
CA LYS A 95 7.88 -8.52 6.73
C LYS A 95 6.36 -8.68 6.88
N ALA A 96 5.63 -7.72 6.32
CA ALA A 96 4.17 -7.70 6.43
C ALA A 96 3.54 -7.46 5.07
N ASN A 97 2.35 -8.01 4.91
CA ASN A 97 1.49 -7.73 3.76
C ASN A 97 0.71 -6.46 4.12
N VAL A 98 1.02 -5.36 3.45
CA VAL A 98 0.47 -4.04 3.75
C VAL A 98 -0.48 -3.63 2.65
N HIS A 99 -1.64 -3.14 3.02
CA HIS A 99 -2.66 -2.65 2.09
C HIS A 99 -2.91 -1.17 2.35
N TRP A 100 -3.31 -0.45 1.31
CA TRP A 100 -3.68 0.96 1.46
C TRP A 100 -4.57 1.37 0.29
N PHE A 101 -5.14 2.58 0.42
CA PHE A 101 -5.91 3.18 -0.65
C PHE A 101 -5.18 4.43 -1.11
N GLU A 102 -5.28 4.72 -2.39
CA GLU A 102 -4.51 5.80 -2.97
C GLU A 102 -5.28 6.48 -4.10
N GLU A 103 -5.12 7.80 -4.16
CA GLU A 103 -5.62 8.60 -5.29
C GLU A 103 -4.54 9.64 -5.56
N GLU A 104 -4.23 9.87 -6.81
CA GLU A 104 -3.06 10.62 -7.22
C GLU A 104 -2.95 12.00 -6.55
N THR A 105 -4.05 12.75 -6.46
CA THR A 105 -4.01 14.10 -5.90
C THR A 105 -4.22 14.13 -4.39
N VAL A 106 -4.85 13.11 -3.83
CA VAL A 106 -5.10 13.02 -2.39
C VAL A 106 -3.92 12.39 -1.66
N GLY A 107 -3.35 11.34 -2.23
CA GLY A 107 -2.25 10.63 -1.61
C GLY A 107 -2.66 9.27 -1.09
N ILE A 108 -1.85 8.75 -0.19
CA ILE A 108 -2.02 7.42 0.40
C ILE A 108 -2.82 7.55 1.68
N LYS A 109 -3.85 6.70 1.82
CA LYS A 109 -4.74 6.72 2.98
C LYS A 109 -4.98 5.31 3.48
N GLU A 110 -5.27 5.20 4.78
CA GLU A 110 -5.73 3.95 5.41
C GLU A 110 -4.73 2.81 5.23
N ILE A 111 -3.46 3.06 5.58
CA ILE A 111 -2.42 2.02 5.47
C ILE A 111 -2.56 1.07 6.65
N TYR A 112 -2.68 -0.22 6.37
CA TYR A 112 -2.85 -1.20 7.43
C TYR A 112 -2.18 -2.52 7.06
N ILE A 113 -1.86 -3.31 8.08
CA ILE A 113 -1.34 -4.65 7.89
C ILE A 113 -2.52 -5.59 7.64
N LYS A 114 -2.48 -6.30 6.51
CA LYS A 114 -3.42 -7.38 6.24
C LYS A 114 -3.01 -8.63 7.00
N GLY A 115 -1.72 -8.80 7.17
CA GLY A 115 -1.16 -9.92 7.90
C GLY A 115 0.35 -9.87 7.89
N TRP A 116 0.97 -10.65 8.76
CA TRP A 116 2.41 -10.81 8.76
C TRP A 116 2.80 -11.88 7.76
N SER A 117 3.91 -11.67 7.08
CA SER A 117 4.38 -12.64 6.11
C SER A 117 4.92 -13.86 6.85
N LYS A 118 4.65 -15.02 6.31
CA LYS A 118 5.28 -16.25 6.82
C LYS A 118 6.68 -16.34 6.23
N LYS A 119 7.52 -17.00 6.93
CA LYS A 119 8.89 -17.23 6.46
C LYS A 119 8.94 -18.17 5.29
#